data_881f9c8a420fb515730bab88ccf833d0
#
_entry.id   881f9c8a420fb515730bab88ccf833d0
#
_cell.length_a   1.000
_cell.length_b   1.000
_cell.length_c   1.000
_cell.angle_alpha   90.00
_cell.angle_beta   90.00
_cell.angle_gamma   90.00
#
_symmetry.space_group_name_H-M   'P 1'
#
loop_
_entity.id
_entity.type
_entity.pdbx_description
1 polymer ?
#
loop_
_entity_poly.entity_id
_entity_poly.type
_entity_poly.pdbx_seq_one_letter_code
_entity_poly.pdbx_strand_id
1 'polypeptide(L)'
;MEHIIDNPARITSSTTTEEVDVSGPAYEAYQILRTGFVVAPIVAGLDKFFNLLVNWEQYLPPFVNKMVGGYGHEMMLAVGVIEIIAGLGVAFKPKVFAYVVSAWLLLIVVNLLMIPVYYDVALRDFGLALAALALARLSSRFDR
;
A
#
# COMPACT_ATOMS: atom_id res chain seq x y z
N MET A 1 -7.87 33.91 -62.71
CA MET A 1 -8.74 33.83 -61.51
C MET A 1 -8.62 32.45 -60.94
N GLU A 2 -7.87 32.36 -59.91
CA GLU A 2 -7.49 31.12 -59.27
C GLU A 2 -8.41 30.84 -58.10
N HIS A 3 -9.17 29.76 -58.19
CA HIS A 3 -9.96 29.25 -57.09
C HIS A 3 -9.05 28.57 -56.12
N ILE A 4 -8.75 29.22 -54.99
CA ILE A 4 -8.17 28.59 -53.83
C ILE A 4 -9.25 27.76 -53.20
N ILE A 5 -9.16 26.44 -53.38
CA ILE A 5 -9.99 25.48 -52.67
C ILE A 5 -9.43 25.39 -51.24
N ASP A 6 -10.12 26.02 -50.33
CA ASP A 6 -9.86 25.91 -48.90
C ASP A 6 -10.08 24.44 -48.49
N ASN A 7 -9.00 23.79 -48.14
CA ASN A 7 -9.02 22.45 -47.62
C ASN A 7 -9.26 22.53 -46.10
N PRO A 8 -10.46 22.23 -45.60
CA PRO A 8 -10.67 22.22 -44.16
C PRO A 8 -9.77 21.12 -43.57
N ALA A 9 -8.78 21.59 -42.82
CA ALA A 9 -7.87 20.73 -42.08
C ALA A 9 -8.68 19.64 -41.40
N ARG A 10 -8.46 18.42 -41.85
CA ARG A 10 -8.95 17.21 -41.22
C ARG A 10 -8.34 17.18 -39.82
N ILE A 11 -9.09 17.63 -38.82
CA ILE A 11 -8.78 17.35 -37.41
C ILE A 11 -8.97 15.84 -37.24
N THR A 12 -7.94 15.09 -37.57
CA THR A 12 -7.84 13.74 -37.11
C THR A 12 -7.57 13.85 -35.61
N SER A 13 -8.63 13.76 -34.81
CA SER A 13 -8.50 13.39 -33.40
C SER A 13 -7.91 11.98 -33.38
N SER A 14 -6.58 11.92 -33.41
CA SER A 14 -5.87 10.71 -33.03
C SER A 14 -6.15 10.53 -31.54
N THR A 15 -7.18 9.75 -31.24
CA THR A 15 -7.29 9.08 -29.94
C THR A 15 -6.13 8.10 -29.91
N THR A 16 -4.95 8.60 -29.59
CA THR A 16 -3.82 7.76 -29.24
C THR A 16 -4.25 7.09 -27.95
N THR A 17 -4.75 5.87 -28.05
CA THR A 17 -4.74 4.95 -26.91
C THR A 17 -3.27 4.86 -26.52
N GLU A 18 -2.87 5.57 -25.48
CA GLU A 18 -1.52 5.52 -24.93
C GLU A 18 -1.31 4.07 -24.50
N GLU A 19 -0.57 3.34 -25.32
CA GLU A 19 -0.21 1.96 -25.02
C GLU A 19 0.60 1.98 -23.74
N VAL A 20 0.11 1.29 -22.71
CA VAL A 20 0.79 1.23 -21.41
C VAL A 20 2.11 0.49 -21.63
N ASP A 21 3.23 1.22 -21.56
CA ASP A 21 4.56 0.63 -21.66
C ASP A 21 4.84 -0.23 -20.44
N VAL A 22 4.77 -1.55 -20.63
CA VAL A 22 5.04 -2.57 -19.60
C VAL A 22 6.53 -2.96 -19.53
N SER A 23 7.40 -2.28 -20.29
CA SER A 23 8.85 -2.51 -20.29
C SER A 23 9.66 -1.38 -19.64
N GLY A 24 8.99 -0.29 -19.24
CA GLY A 24 9.65 0.90 -18.70
C GLY A 24 9.92 0.83 -17.19
N PRO A 25 10.83 1.69 -16.69
CA PRO A 25 11.18 1.73 -15.25
C PRO A 25 9.99 1.94 -14.31
N ALA A 26 8.94 2.64 -14.76
CA ALA A 26 7.73 2.85 -13.98
C ALA A 26 6.96 1.53 -13.74
N TYR A 27 6.93 0.66 -14.74
CA TYR A 27 6.32 -0.66 -14.59
C TYR A 27 7.15 -1.57 -13.68
N GLU A 28 8.47 -1.51 -13.80
CA GLU A 28 9.37 -2.24 -12.89
C GLU A 28 9.18 -1.79 -11.44
N ALA A 29 9.12 -0.47 -11.19
CA ALA A 29 8.84 0.08 -9.87
C ALA A 29 7.47 -0.36 -9.33
N TYR A 30 6.45 -0.40 -10.17
CA TYR A 30 5.15 -0.94 -9.82
C TYR A 30 5.24 -2.41 -9.38
N GLN A 31 5.95 -3.26 -10.11
CA GLN A 31 6.10 -4.68 -9.78
C GLN A 31 6.89 -4.89 -8.49
N ILE A 32 7.96 -4.13 -8.27
CA ILE A 32 8.75 -4.18 -7.04
C ILE A 32 7.89 -3.84 -5.83
N LEU A 33 7.19 -2.71 -5.89
CA LEU A 33 6.31 -2.26 -4.81
C LEU A 33 5.16 -3.25 -4.57
N ARG A 34 4.52 -3.73 -5.63
CA ARG A 34 3.44 -4.71 -5.52
C ARG A 34 3.92 -5.97 -4.82
N THR A 35 5.04 -6.53 -5.23
CA THR A 35 5.62 -7.73 -4.62
C THR A 35 5.94 -7.48 -3.14
N GLY A 36 6.58 -6.36 -2.82
CA GLY A 36 6.89 -5.99 -1.43
C GLY A 36 5.65 -5.89 -0.56
N PHE A 37 4.61 -5.21 -1.03
CA PHE A 37 3.36 -5.03 -0.27
C PHE A 37 2.41 -6.24 -0.31
N VAL A 38 2.69 -7.24 -1.09
CA VAL A 38 2.06 -8.57 -0.96
C VAL A 38 2.79 -9.38 0.11
N VAL A 39 4.11 -9.51 -0.01
CA VAL A 39 4.91 -10.41 0.84
C VAL A 39 5.02 -9.90 2.28
N ALA A 40 5.34 -8.62 2.46
CA ALA A 40 5.61 -8.08 3.79
C ALA A 40 4.41 -8.16 4.75
N PRO A 41 3.19 -7.76 4.38
CA PRO A 41 2.03 -7.89 5.26
C PRO A 41 1.67 -9.35 5.55
N ILE A 42 1.81 -10.24 4.57
CA ILE A 42 1.54 -11.67 4.79
C ILE A 42 2.53 -12.25 5.77
N VAL A 43 3.82 -11.98 5.61
CA VAL A 43 4.86 -12.48 6.53
C VAL A 43 4.68 -11.90 7.93
N ALA A 44 4.47 -10.58 8.05
CA ALA A 44 4.25 -9.93 9.33
C ALA A 44 2.96 -10.42 10.02
N GLY A 45 1.90 -10.61 9.24
CA GLY A 45 0.63 -11.14 9.75
C GLY A 45 0.76 -12.57 10.24
N LEU A 46 1.45 -13.44 9.50
CA LEU A 46 1.74 -14.81 9.93
C LEU A 46 2.63 -14.85 11.18
N ASP A 47 3.64 -13.98 11.24
CA ASP A 47 4.55 -13.95 12.38
C ASP A 47 3.86 -13.57 13.69
N LYS A 48 2.74 -12.86 13.65
CA LYS A 48 1.92 -12.55 14.83
C LYS A 48 1.36 -13.80 15.52
N PHE A 49 1.26 -14.92 14.79
CA PHE A 49 0.86 -16.22 15.36
C PHE A 49 2.05 -16.99 15.96
N PHE A 50 3.28 -16.70 15.52
CA PHE A 50 4.47 -17.47 15.90
C PHE A 50 5.48 -16.68 16.73
N ASN A 51 5.49 -15.34 16.63
CA ASN A 51 6.46 -14.44 17.28
C ASN A 51 7.93 -14.87 17.06
N LEU A 52 8.27 -15.23 15.82
CA LEU A 52 9.63 -15.63 15.44
C LEU A 52 10.52 -14.41 15.16
N LEU A 53 9.96 -13.36 14.55
CA LEU A 53 10.70 -12.14 14.24
C LEU A 53 10.76 -11.21 15.43
N VAL A 54 9.64 -11.03 16.12
CA VAL A 54 9.51 -10.09 17.23
C VAL A 54 8.28 -10.43 18.08
N ASN A 55 8.30 -10.03 19.36
CA ASN A 55 7.07 -10.03 20.16
C ASN A 55 6.22 -8.79 19.78
N TRP A 56 5.18 -9.00 18.99
CA TRP A 56 4.35 -7.93 18.45
C TRP A 56 3.55 -7.17 19.51
N GLU A 57 3.28 -7.80 20.66
CA GLU A 57 2.54 -7.16 21.75
C GLU A 57 3.29 -5.96 22.34
N GLN A 58 4.61 -5.90 22.20
CA GLN A 58 5.41 -4.75 22.66
C GLN A 58 5.03 -3.43 21.97
N TYR A 59 4.45 -3.50 20.77
CA TYR A 59 4.00 -2.33 20.00
C TYR A 59 2.58 -1.89 20.37
N LEU A 60 1.96 -2.57 21.33
CA LEU A 60 0.64 -2.21 21.83
C LEU A 60 0.80 -1.25 23.02
N PRO A 61 0.30 0.01 22.95
CA PRO A 61 0.34 0.93 24.09
C PRO A 61 -0.39 0.32 25.29
N PRO A 62 0.10 0.52 26.52
CA PRO A 62 -0.58 0.05 27.73
C PRO A 62 -2.02 0.55 27.83
N PHE A 63 -2.28 1.77 27.37
CA PHE A 63 -3.61 2.35 27.29
C PHE A 63 -4.54 1.52 26.38
N VAL A 64 -4.08 1.12 25.19
CA VAL A 64 -4.88 0.32 24.26
C VAL A 64 -5.13 -1.08 24.83
N ASN A 65 -4.10 -1.71 25.41
CA ASN A 65 -4.26 -3.01 26.07
C ASN A 65 -5.30 -2.95 27.19
N LYS A 66 -5.31 -1.88 27.97
CA LYS A 66 -6.31 -1.64 29.03
C LYS A 66 -7.72 -1.45 28.45
N MET A 67 -7.84 -0.73 27.33
CA MET A 67 -9.13 -0.53 26.64
C MET A 67 -9.75 -1.84 26.14
N VAL A 68 -8.94 -2.77 25.68
CA VAL A 68 -9.41 -4.10 25.23
C VAL A 68 -9.51 -5.11 26.35
N GLY A 69 -9.49 -4.68 27.61
CA GLY A 69 -9.70 -5.52 28.79
C GLY A 69 -8.61 -6.56 29.04
N GLY A 70 -7.36 -6.29 28.60
CA GLY A 70 -6.23 -7.22 28.71
C GLY A 70 -6.15 -8.27 27.58
N TYR A 71 -7.02 -8.19 26.58
CA TYR A 71 -7.02 -9.07 25.40
C TYR A 71 -6.07 -8.60 24.29
N GLY A 72 -4.91 -8.03 24.66
CA GLY A 72 -3.92 -7.51 23.69
C GLY A 72 -3.36 -8.58 22.78
N HIS A 73 -3.17 -9.80 23.28
CA HIS A 73 -2.70 -10.92 22.45
C HIS A 73 -3.72 -11.29 21.37
N GLU A 74 -4.97 -11.46 21.73
CA GLU A 74 -6.06 -11.79 20.79
C GLU A 74 -6.27 -10.67 19.79
N MET A 75 -6.18 -9.41 20.22
CA MET A 75 -6.21 -8.27 19.33
C MET A 75 -5.06 -8.30 18.31
N MET A 76 -3.85 -8.66 18.74
CA MET A 76 -2.70 -8.76 17.86
C MET A 76 -2.85 -9.90 16.84
N LEU A 77 -3.47 -11.02 17.20
CA LEU A 77 -3.82 -12.08 16.26
C LEU A 77 -4.84 -11.60 15.22
N ALA A 78 -5.85 -10.84 15.65
CA ALA A 78 -6.83 -10.23 14.73
C ALA A 78 -6.15 -9.25 13.74
N VAL A 79 -5.22 -8.44 14.21
CA VAL A 79 -4.37 -7.58 13.37
C VAL A 79 -3.58 -8.40 12.35
N GLY A 80 -3.01 -9.54 12.76
CA GLY A 80 -2.31 -10.46 11.88
C GLY A 80 -3.19 -10.99 10.75
N VAL A 81 -4.43 -11.36 11.03
CA VAL A 81 -5.42 -11.76 10.01
C VAL A 81 -5.71 -10.63 9.04
N ILE A 82 -5.93 -9.41 9.54
CA ILE A 82 -6.18 -8.22 8.71
C ILE A 82 -5.00 -7.96 7.78
N GLU A 83 -3.77 -8.09 8.25
CA GLU A 83 -2.57 -7.89 7.45
C GLU A 83 -2.41 -8.93 6.34
N ILE A 84 -2.72 -10.20 6.63
CA ILE A 84 -2.73 -11.26 5.61
C ILE A 84 -3.77 -10.95 4.53
N ILE A 85 -4.98 -10.55 4.92
CA ILE A 85 -6.05 -10.16 3.98
C ILE A 85 -5.61 -8.95 3.16
N ALA A 86 -4.98 -7.94 3.76
CA ALA A 86 -4.48 -6.77 3.06
C ALA A 86 -3.41 -7.12 2.02
N GLY A 87 -2.45 -7.98 2.38
CA GLY A 87 -1.42 -8.47 1.46
C GLY A 87 -2.01 -9.24 0.28
N LEU A 88 -2.96 -10.14 0.52
CA LEU A 88 -3.70 -10.84 -0.53
C LEU A 88 -4.52 -9.86 -1.39
N GLY A 89 -5.12 -8.87 -0.76
CA GLY A 89 -5.85 -7.80 -1.46
C GLY A 89 -4.96 -7.03 -2.44
N VAL A 90 -3.73 -6.71 -2.04
CA VAL A 90 -2.74 -6.07 -2.94
C VAL A 90 -2.38 -7.00 -4.11
N ALA A 91 -2.31 -8.31 -3.89
CA ALA A 91 -2.05 -9.26 -4.98
C ALA A 91 -3.14 -9.26 -6.04
N PHE A 92 -4.42 -9.18 -5.64
CA PHE A 92 -5.56 -9.27 -6.54
C PHE A 92 -6.05 -7.91 -7.06
N LYS A 93 -6.05 -6.89 -6.21
CA LYS A 93 -6.55 -5.53 -6.52
C LYS A 93 -5.63 -4.45 -5.94
N PRO A 94 -4.41 -4.30 -6.46
CA PRO A 94 -3.42 -3.35 -5.93
C PRO A 94 -3.93 -1.91 -5.96
N LYS A 95 -4.73 -1.55 -6.95
CA LYS A 95 -5.31 -0.20 -7.09
C LYS A 95 -6.16 0.23 -5.89
N VAL A 96 -6.84 -0.69 -5.22
CA VAL A 96 -7.68 -0.41 -4.05
C VAL A 96 -6.91 -0.68 -2.76
N PHE A 97 -6.32 -1.88 -2.65
CA PHE A 97 -5.71 -2.33 -1.42
C PHE A 97 -4.40 -1.61 -1.07
N ALA A 98 -3.69 -1.03 -2.03
CA ALA A 98 -2.55 -0.19 -1.72
C ALA A 98 -2.95 1.09 -0.94
N TYR A 99 -4.12 1.68 -1.22
CA TYR A 99 -4.66 2.76 -0.39
C TYR A 99 -5.03 2.27 1.00
N VAL A 100 -5.65 1.09 1.11
CA VAL A 100 -6.00 0.47 2.40
C VAL A 100 -4.73 0.24 3.23
N VAL A 101 -3.69 -0.31 2.63
CA VAL A 101 -2.39 -0.54 3.29
C VAL A 101 -1.75 0.77 3.73
N SER A 102 -1.77 1.81 2.88
CA SER A 102 -1.25 3.12 3.25
C SER A 102 -1.98 3.70 4.48
N ALA A 103 -3.32 3.67 4.47
CA ALA A 103 -4.14 4.13 5.59
C ALA A 103 -3.89 3.30 6.87
N TRP A 104 -3.74 1.99 6.74
CA TRP A 104 -3.42 1.09 7.83
C TRP A 104 -2.06 1.40 8.46
N LEU A 105 -1.04 1.61 7.64
CA LEU A 105 0.29 2.01 8.10
C LEU A 105 0.27 3.36 8.83
N LEU A 106 -0.50 4.33 8.34
CA LEU A 106 -0.68 5.60 9.05
C LEU A 106 -1.37 5.41 10.41
N LEU A 107 -2.32 4.50 10.51
CA LEU A 107 -2.94 4.15 11.78
C LEU A 107 -1.92 3.52 12.74
N ILE A 108 -1.04 2.65 12.25
CA ILE A 108 0.06 2.07 13.02
C ILE A 108 1.02 3.17 13.48
N VAL A 109 1.36 4.13 12.62
CA VAL A 109 2.20 5.29 12.99
C VAL A 109 1.60 6.06 14.15
N VAL A 110 0.30 6.37 14.11
CA VAL A 110 -0.39 7.03 15.22
C VAL A 110 -0.31 6.21 16.50
N ASN A 111 -0.51 4.90 16.42
CA ASN A 111 -0.37 3.98 17.54
C ASN A 111 1.05 4.00 18.13
N LEU A 112 2.08 3.95 17.30
CA LEU A 112 3.48 3.95 17.74
C LEU A 112 3.91 5.28 18.34
N LEU A 113 3.34 6.42 17.89
CA LEU A 113 3.61 7.73 18.47
C LEU A 113 3.15 7.84 19.92
N MET A 114 2.23 6.99 20.36
CA MET A 114 1.82 6.90 21.76
C MET A 114 2.83 6.14 22.64
N ILE A 115 3.85 5.52 22.04
CA ILE A 115 4.92 4.81 22.74
C ILE A 115 6.25 5.50 22.40
N PRO A 116 6.82 6.34 23.29
CA PRO A 116 8.00 7.17 22.98
C PRO A 116 9.24 6.38 22.56
N VAL A 117 9.32 5.09 22.89
CA VAL A 117 10.46 4.22 22.58
C VAL A 117 10.50 3.80 21.10
N TYR A 118 9.38 3.89 20.38
CA TYR A 118 9.25 3.37 19.00
C TYR A 118 9.11 4.47 17.94
N TYR A 119 9.64 5.65 18.16
CA TYR A 119 9.61 6.73 17.17
C TYR A 119 10.39 6.42 15.90
N ASP A 120 11.45 5.64 16.00
CA ASP A 120 12.21 5.13 14.85
C ASP A 120 11.37 4.19 13.98
N VAL A 121 10.61 3.29 14.61
CA VAL A 121 9.68 2.39 13.92
C VAL A 121 8.54 3.19 13.28
N ALA A 122 8.01 4.19 13.98
CA ALA A 122 6.98 5.08 13.42
C ALA A 122 7.47 5.82 12.16
N LEU A 123 8.71 6.31 12.17
CA LEU A 123 9.32 6.96 11.00
C LEU A 123 9.45 5.99 9.82
N ARG A 124 9.90 4.76 10.08
CA ARG A 124 9.97 3.71 9.07
C ARG A 124 8.59 3.42 8.45
N ASP A 125 7.59 3.24 9.28
CA ASP A 125 6.24 2.90 8.84
C ASP A 125 5.57 4.06 8.10
N PHE A 126 5.90 5.30 8.44
CA PHE A 126 5.51 6.48 7.66
C PHE A 126 6.10 6.44 6.23
N GLY A 127 7.38 6.10 6.09
CA GLY A 127 8.01 5.91 4.78
C GLY A 127 7.34 4.79 3.97
N LEU A 128 6.98 3.68 4.63
CA LEU A 128 6.23 2.59 4.01
C LEU A 128 4.81 3.03 3.60
N ALA A 129 4.15 3.87 4.38
CA ALA A 129 2.84 4.42 4.00
C ALA A 129 2.92 5.26 2.72
N LEU A 130 3.97 6.07 2.56
CA LEU A 130 4.22 6.82 1.33
C LEU A 130 4.52 5.89 0.15
N ALA A 131 5.29 4.82 0.36
CA ALA A 131 5.56 3.82 -0.68
C ALA A 131 4.28 3.07 -1.10
N ALA A 132 3.40 2.73 -0.16
CA ALA A 132 2.09 2.14 -0.46
C ALA A 132 1.20 3.11 -1.26
N LEU A 133 1.25 4.40 -0.93
CA LEU A 133 0.55 5.43 -1.70
C LEU A 133 1.10 5.53 -3.13
N ALA A 134 2.42 5.47 -3.30
CA ALA A 134 3.05 5.44 -4.62
C ALA A 134 2.61 4.20 -5.41
N LEU A 135 2.53 3.02 -4.79
CA LEU A 135 1.98 1.82 -5.40
C LEU A 135 0.54 2.04 -5.87
N ALA A 136 -0.31 2.65 -5.03
CA ALA A 136 -1.70 2.94 -5.38
C ALA A 136 -1.80 3.82 -6.63
N ARG A 137 -0.92 4.82 -6.73
CA ARG A 137 -0.87 5.73 -7.90
C ARG A 137 -0.36 5.02 -9.15
N LEU A 138 0.68 4.20 -9.04
CA LEU A 138 1.19 3.40 -10.15
C LEU A 138 0.16 2.35 -10.60
N SER A 139 -0.54 1.73 -9.66
CA SER A 139 -1.59 0.75 -9.95
C SER A 139 -2.74 1.35 -10.78
N SER A 140 -3.03 2.63 -10.63
CA SER A 140 -4.06 3.29 -11.45
C SER A 140 -3.69 3.36 -12.92
N ARG A 141 -2.40 3.25 -13.26
CA ARG A 141 -1.89 3.19 -14.63
C ARG A 141 -1.78 1.77 -15.17
N PHE A 142 -1.32 0.84 -14.36
CA PHE A 142 -0.93 -0.51 -14.78
C PHE A 142 -1.95 -1.60 -14.45
N ASP A 143 -2.84 -1.37 -13.49
CA ASP A 143 -3.89 -2.30 -13.08
C ASP A 143 -5.24 -1.81 -13.64
N ARG A 144 -5.63 -2.36 -14.77
CA ARG A 144 -6.88 -2.02 -15.46
C ARG A 144 -7.90 -3.13 -15.35
#